data_3fd338cbab827eef510723519eed680c
#
_entry.id   3fd338cbab827eef510723519eed680c
#
_cell.length_a   1.000
_cell.length_b   1.000
_cell.length_c   1.000
_cell.angle_alpha   90.00
_cell.angle_beta   90.00
_cell.angle_gamma   90.00
#
_symmetry.space_group_name_H-M   'P 1'
#
loop_
_entity.id
_entity.type
_entity.pdbx_description
1 polymer ?
#
loop_
_entity_poly.entity_id
_entity_poly.type
_entity_poly.pdbx_seq_one_letter_code
_entity_poly.pdbx_strand_id
1 'polypeptide(L)'
;MSEFGNGYKWSQAAVKGLLLALITIVCNTITYIFPGSTIVSLLAFIVRTVASIWLLVTFMKQYAATTGENPMSFALCTVLLSSLVCAFYDAAAIAWLFPSLMGQIDEAMTQSLSMMPAEGQGIMERMMDHYPRIAFFSTFIKDFIFGLIVAAIANSSTRKKDIFDDEGKQEEDELA
;
A
#
# COMPACT_ATOMS: atom_id res chain seq x y z
N MET A 1 -28.24 -3.66 -17.25
CA MET A 1 -27.98 -2.63 -16.22
C MET A 1 -26.67 -2.85 -15.43
N SER A 2 -25.94 -3.94 -15.65
CA SER A 2 -24.72 -4.28 -14.89
C SER A 2 -23.41 -3.62 -15.37
N GLU A 3 -23.33 -3.15 -16.62
CA GLU A 3 -22.08 -2.59 -17.15
C GLU A 3 -21.78 -1.17 -16.67
N PHE A 4 -22.78 -0.33 -16.44
CA PHE A 4 -22.58 1.02 -15.92
C PHE A 4 -22.08 1.04 -14.47
N GLY A 5 -22.48 0.10 -13.63
CA GLY A 5 -22.03 -0.02 -12.23
C GLY A 5 -20.55 -0.39 -12.13
N ASN A 6 -20.05 -1.22 -13.04
CA ASN A 6 -18.65 -1.65 -13.00
C ASN A 6 -17.67 -0.53 -13.39
N GLY A 7 -18.01 0.28 -14.41
CA GLY A 7 -17.18 1.43 -14.81
C GLY A 7 -17.06 2.49 -13.72
N TYR A 8 -18.12 2.76 -12.98
CA TYR A 8 -18.11 3.72 -11.87
C TYR A 8 -17.23 3.24 -10.70
N LYS A 9 -17.29 1.95 -10.35
CA LYS A 9 -16.42 1.36 -9.32
C LYS A 9 -14.93 1.51 -9.64
N TRP A 10 -14.54 1.19 -10.87
CA TRP A 10 -13.15 1.29 -11.30
C TRP A 10 -12.64 2.72 -11.33
N SER A 11 -13.46 3.67 -11.79
CA SER A 11 -13.10 5.08 -11.81
C SER A 11 -12.88 5.63 -10.41
N GLN A 12 -13.79 5.33 -9.47
CA GLN A 12 -13.63 5.73 -8.07
C GLN A 12 -12.44 5.06 -7.39
N ALA A 13 -12.25 3.76 -7.60
CA ALA A 13 -11.12 3.02 -7.06
C ALA A 13 -9.78 3.58 -7.59
N ALA A 14 -9.73 3.98 -8.88
CA ALA A 14 -8.54 4.57 -9.48
C ALA A 14 -8.17 5.91 -8.82
N VAL A 15 -9.12 6.81 -8.67
CA VAL A 15 -8.89 8.11 -8.03
C VAL A 15 -8.44 7.95 -6.56
N LYS A 16 -9.14 7.10 -5.81
CA LYS A 16 -8.80 6.84 -4.40
C LYS A 16 -7.48 6.09 -4.24
N GLY A 17 -7.19 5.14 -5.15
CA GLY A 17 -5.91 4.45 -5.20
C GLY A 17 -4.74 5.37 -5.52
N LEU A 18 -4.93 6.33 -6.44
CA LEU A 18 -3.94 7.36 -6.75
C LEU A 18 -3.67 8.28 -5.55
N LEU A 19 -4.71 8.70 -4.82
CA LEU A 19 -4.55 9.51 -3.61
C LEU A 19 -3.79 8.75 -2.52
N LEU A 20 -4.06 7.46 -2.35
CA LEU A 20 -3.34 6.61 -1.40
C LEU A 20 -1.87 6.46 -1.81
N ALA A 21 -1.60 6.23 -3.10
CA ALA A 21 -0.26 6.15 -3.64
C ALA A 21 0.52 7.45 -3.46
N LEU A 22 -0.13 8.61 -3.66
CA LEU A 22 0.52 9.92 -3.55
C LEU A 22 1.14 10.15 -2.17
N ILE A 23 0.42 9.80 -1.10
CA ILE A 23 0.94 9.93 0.27
C ILE A 23 2.16 9.03 0.47
N THR A 24 2.08 7.79 -0.01
CA THR A 24 3.19 6.84 0.05
C THR A 24 4.41 7.36 -0.71
N ILE A 25 4.21 7.89 -1.92
CA ILE A 25 5.25 8.46 -2.76
C ILE A 25 5.92 9.65 -2.07
N VAL A 26 5.15 10.58 -1.48
CA VAL A 26 5.70 11.73 -0.76
C VAL A 26 6.55 11.27 0.43
N CYS A 27 6.09 10.32 1.23
CA CYS A 27 6.85 9.79 2.35
C CYS A 27 8.14 9.07 1.89
N ASN A 28 8.07 8.27 0.83
CA ASN A 28 9.24 7.60 0.26
C ASN A 28 10.25 8.62 -0.30
N THR A 29 9.77 9.66 -1.01
CA THR A 29 10.61 10.73 -1.54
C THR A 29 11.39 11.43 -0.42
N ILE A 30 10.73 11.76 0.69
CA ILE A 30 11.41 12.38 1.86
C ILE A 30 12.50 11.44 2.39
N THR A 31 12.23 10.15 2.48
CA THR A 31 13.23 9.16 2.92
C THR A 31 14.41 9.08 1.94
N TYR A 32 14.18 9.19 0.65
CA TYR A 32 15.23 9.16 -0.39
C TYR A 32 16.07 10.43 -0.43
N ILE A 33 15.51 11.58 -0.06
CA ILE A 33 16.24 12.86 0.03
C ILE A 33 17.17 12.89 1.26
N PHE A 34 16.78 12.21 2.35
CA PHE A 34 17.53 12.16 3.60
C PHE A 34 18.03 10.74 3.92
N PRO A 35 18.85 10.15 3.06
CA PRO A 35 19.37 8.81 3.29
C PRO A 35 20.25 8.79 4.54
N GLY A 36 20.13 7.76 5.35
CA GLY A 36 20.90 7.60 6.59
C GLY A 36 20.32 8.27 7.84
N SER A 37 19.27 9.08 7.72
CA SER A 37 18.56 9.62 8.89
C SER A 37 17.49 8.63 9.40
N THR A 38 17.84 7.84 10.40
CA THR A 38 16.93 6.87 11.03
C THR A 38 15.65 7.53 11.55
N ILE A 39 15.77 8.75 12.10
CA ILE A 39 14.62 9.49 12.65
C ILE A 39 13.64 9.86 11.53
N VAL A 40 14.14 10.40 10.40
CA VAL A 40 13.30 10.77 9.25
C VAL A 40 12.62 9.54 8.67
N SER A 41 13.35 8.44 8.50
CA SER A 41 12.82 7.18 7.98
C SER A 41 11.72 6.61 8.89
N LEU A 42 11.92 6.64 10.21
CA LEU A 42 10.94 6.17 11.17
C LEU A 42 9.67 7.03 11.16
N LEU A 43 9.81 8.36 11.15
CA LEU A 43 8.68 9.28 11.09
C LEU A 43 7.90 9.12 9.78
N ALA A 44 8.59 9.06 8.64
CA ALA A 44 7.97 8.83 7.34
C ALA A 44 7.21 7.50 7.30
N PHE A 45 7.77 6.44 7.88
CA PHE A 45 7.12 5.14 7.99
C PHE A 45 5.84 5.19 8.83
N ILE A 46 5.88 5.85 10.01
CA ILE A 46 4.71 5.99 10.89
C ILE A 46 3.61 6.80 10.18
N VAL A 47 3.96 7.96 9.62
CA VAL A 47 3.00 8.83 8.91
C VAL A 47 2.38 8.10 7.74
N ARG A 48 3.18 7.44 6.91
CA ARG A 48 2.72 6.63 5.78
C ARG A 48 1.72 5.57 6.24
N THR A 49 2.09 4.79 7.27
CA THR A 49 1.27 3.67 7.76
C THR A 49 -0.06 4.16 8.31
N VAL A 50 -0.03 5.15 9.22
CA VAL A 50 -1.25 5.69 9.84
C VAL A 50 -2.15 6.36 8.81
N ALA A 51 -1.60 7.19 7.92
CA ALA A 51 -2.36 7.86 6.88
C ALA A 51 -2.98 6.86 5.89
N SER A 52 -2.25 5.82 5.50
CA SER A 52 -2.76 4.79 4.57
C SER A 52 -3.91 4.00 5.18
N ILE A 53 -3.80 3.59 6.43
CA ILE A 53 -4.88 2.90 7.15
C ILE A 53 -6.11 3.80 7.27
N TRP A 54 -5.91 5.03 7.74
CA TRP A 54 -7.01 5.99 7.93
C TRP A 54 -7.75 6.31 6.64
N LEU A 55 -7.02 6.56 5.55
CA LEU A 55 -7.62 6.83 4.24
C LEU A 55 -8.37 5.63 3.69
N LEU A 56 -7.77 4.45 3.71
CA LEU A 56 -8.41 3.25 3.19
C LEU A 56 -9.72 2.95 3.92
N VAL A 57 -9.72 3.02 5.26
CA VAL A 57 -10.93 2.83 6.07
C VAL A 57 -11.98 3.91 5.76
N THR A 58 -11.56 5.16 5.61
CA THR A 58 -12.46 6.26 5.26
C THR A 58 -13.08 6.07 3.88
N PHE A 59 -12.29 5.65 2.89
CA PHE A 59 -12.77 5.38 1.53
C PHE A 59 -13.74 4.20 1.49
N MET A 60 -13.47 3.14 2.24
CA MET A 60 -14.38 1.99 2.36
C MET A 60 -15.73 2.40 2.97
N LYS A 61 -15.71 3.19 4.04
CA LYS A 61 -16.94 3.71 4.67
C LYS A 61 -17.74 4.62 3.73
N GLN A 62 -17.07 5.54 3.04
CA GLN A 62 -17.71 6.41 2.06
C GLN A 62 -18.34 5.61 0.91
N TYR A 63 -17.65 4.60 0.42
CA TYR A 63 -18.16 3.75 -0.65
C TYR A 63 -19.38 2.96 -0.19
N ALA A 64 -19.33 2.31 0.97
CA ALA A 64 -20.45 1.58 1.54
C ALA A 64 -21.69 2.47 1.76
N ALA A 65 -21.50 3.69 2.31
CA ALA A 65 -22.56 4.65 2.53
C ALA A 65 -23.21 5.17 1.23
N THR A 66 -22.44 5.25 0.14
CA THR A 66 -22.95 5.79 -1.14
C THR A 66 -23.62 4.74 -2.00
N THR A 67 -23.13 3.50 -1.98
CA THR A 67 -23.58 2.44 -2.89
C THR A 67 -24.42 1.37 -2.22
N GLY A 68 -24.34 1.24 -0.88
CA GLY A 68 -24.97 0.12 -0.14
C GLY A 68 -24.33 -1.24 -0.45
N GLU A 69 -23.24 -1.28 -1.23
CA GLU A 69 -22.55 -2.51 -1.62
C GLU A 69 -21.40 -2.85 -0.67
N ASN A 70 -20.99 -4.13 -0.69
CA ASN A 70 -19.85 -4.58 0.08
C ASN A 70 -18.57 -3.84 -0.38
N PRO A 71 -17.91 -3.06 0.52
CA PRO A 71 -16.76 -2.25 0.17
C PRO A 71 -15.48 -3.06 -0.11
N MET A 72 -15.48 -4.38 0.13
CA MET A 72 -14.27 -5.21 -0.01
C MET A 72 -13.74 -5.25 -1.45
N SER A 73 -14.61 -5.38 -2.44
CA SER A 73 -14.19 -5.39 -3.87
C SER A 73 -13.64 -4.04 -4.30
N PHE A 74 -14.22 -2.94 -3.82
CA PHE A 74 -13.70 -1.59 -4.03
C PHE A 74 -12.33 -1.40 -3.38
N ALA A 75 -12.16 -1.82 -2.12
CA ALA A 75 -10.89 -1.75 -1.41
C ALA A 75 -9.79 -2.54 -2.12
N LEU A 76 -10.10 -3.74 -2.62
CA LEU A 76 -9.17 -4.58 -3.35
C LEU A 76 -8.65 -3.89 -4.62
N CYS A 77 -9.53 -3.29 -5.42
CA CYS A 77 -9.15 -2.51 -6.59
C CYS A 77 -8.31 -1.28 -6.22
N THR A 78 -8.69 -0.56 -5.16
CA THR A 78 -7.98 0.62 -4.66
C THR A 78 -6.57 0.27 -4.20
N VAL A 79 -6.41 -0.79 -3.43
CA VAL A 79 -5.12 -1.28 -2.93
C VAL A 79 -4.24 -1.77 -4.08
N LEU A 80 -4.80 -2.54 -5.02
CA LEU A 80 -4.06 -3.04 -6.19
C LEU A 80 -3.49 -1.89 -7.03
N LEU A 81 -4.31 -0.89 -7.33
CA LEU A 81 -3.88 0.27 -8.11
C LEU A 81 -2.84 1.11 -7.35
N SER A 82 -3.06 1.34 -6.04
CA SER A 82 -2.11 2.06 -5.20
C SER A 82 -0.76 1.36 -5.13
N SER A 83 -0.74 0.05 -4.86
CA SER A 83 0.50 -0.72 -4.76
C SER A 83 1.25 -0.78 -6.10
N LEU A 84 0.53 -0.84 -7.22
CA LEU A 84 1.13 -0.81 -8.54
C LEU A 84 1.82 0.54 -8.82
N VAL A 85 1.15 1.65 -8.52
CA VAL A 85 1.71 3.01 -8.71
C VAL A 85 2.91 3.23 -7.80
N CYS A 86 2.86 2.80 -6.54
CA CYS A 86 3.99 2.89 -5.61
C CYS A 86 5.19 2.06 -6.09
N ALA A 87 4.95 0.84 -6.57
CA ALA A 87 6.00 -0.03 -7.08
C ALA A 87 6.69 0.55 -8.33
N PHE A 88 5.92 1.13 -9.26
CA PHE A 88 6.48 1.84 -10.40
C PHE A 88 7.31 3.05 -9.98
N TYR A 89 6.81 3.83 -9.02
CA TYR A 89 7.54 4.97 -8.49
C TYR A 89 8.85 4.55 -7.85
N ASP A 90 8.86 3.55 -6.97
CA ASP A 90 10.07 3.08 -6.28
C ASP A 90 11.11 2.54 -7.27
N ALA A 91 10.68 1.76 -8.27
CA ALA A 91 11.59 1.29 -9.32
C ALA A 91 12.18 2.45 -10.14
N ALA A 92 11.37 3.44 -10.50
CA ALA A 92 11.82 4.63 -11.24
C ALA A 92 12.71 5.54 -10.37
N ALA A 93 12.39 5.65 -9.08
CA ALA A 93 13.18 6.42 -8.13
C ALA A 93 14.60 5.87 -8.01
N ILE A 94 14.74 4.55 -7.88
CA ILE A 94 16.04 3.88 -7.78
C ILE A 94 16.79 3.94 -9.12
N ALA A 95 16.09 3.72 -10.24
CA ALA A 95 16.75 3.63 -11.55
C ALA A 95 17.18 5.01 -12.10
N TRP A 96 16.39 6.07 -11.85
CA TRP A 96 16.56 7.35 -12.58
C TRP A 96 16.56 8.60 -11.71
N LEU A 97 15.71 8.65 -10.66
CA LEU A 97 15.49 9.89 -9.89
C LEU A 97 16.59 10.11 -8.83
N PHE A 98 17.04 9.04 -8.21
CA PHE A 98 17.99 9.08 -7.10
C PHE A 98 19.16 8.10 -7.34
N PRO A 99 20.06 8.36 -8.30
CA PRO A 99 21.17 7.44 -8.59
C PRO A 99 22.12 7.25 -7.39
N SER A 100 22.15 8.18 -6.46
CA SER A 100 22.90 8.06 -5.20
C SER A 100 22.40 6.92 -4.31
N LEU A 101 21.12 6.53 -4.40
CA LEU A 101 20.59 5.38 -3.69
C LEU A 101 21.19 4.07 -4.23
N MET A 102 21.37 3.98 -5.55
CA MET A 102 21.99 2.81 -6.15
C MET A 102 23.42 2.64 -5.67
N GLY A 103 24.18 3.72 -5.53
CA GLY A 103 25.52 3.70 -4.98
C GLY A 103 25.58 3.23 -3.51
N GLN A 104 24.63 3.66 -2.67
CA GLN A 104 24.55 3.21 -1.28
C GLN A 104 24.15 1.72 -1.17
N ILE A 105 23.26 1.26 -2.05
CA ILE A 105 22.85 -0.15 -2.12
C ILE A 105 24.05 -0.99 -2.57
N ASP A 106 24.80 -0.52 -3.56
CA ASP A 106 26.02 -1.16 -4.07
C ASP A 106 27.08 -1.29 -2.97
N GLU A 107 27.31 -0.22 -2.23
CA GLU A 107 28.25 -0.21 -1.11
C GLU A 107 27.82 -1.16 0.02
N ALA A 108 26.55 -1.14 0.42
CA ALA A 108 26.02 -2.02 1.44
C ALA A 108 26.06 -3.50 1.01
N MET A 109 25.76 -3.79 -0.26
CA MET A 109 25.86 -5.12 -0.83
C MET A 109 27.30 -5.59 -0.92
N THR A 110 28.23 -4.74 -1.36
CA THR A 110 29.67 -5.06 -1.44
C THR A 110 30.23 -5.39 -0.05
N GLN A 111 29.82 -4.62 0.97
CA GLN A 111 30.18 -4.92 2.35
C GLN A 111 29.62 -6.29 2.81
N SER A 112 28.40 -6.61 2.43
CA SER A 112 27.78 -7.92 2.74
C SER A 112 28.48 -9.05 1.98
N LEU A 113 28.85 -8.82 0.72
CA LEU A 113 29.59 -9.77 -0.13
C LEU A 113 30.94 -10.16 0.46
N SER A 114 31.66 -9.20 1.08
CA SER A 114 32.96 -9.45 1.70
C SER A 114 32.87 -10.44 2.88
N MET A 115 31.69 -10.63 3.45
CA MET A 115 31.42 -11.54 4.57
C MET A 115 30.84 -12.90 4.11
N MET A 116 30.53 -13.06 2.81
CA MET A 116 29.90 -14.26 2.27
C MET A 116 30.91 -15.22 1.61
N PRO A 117 30.64 -16.55 1.62
CA PRO A 117 31.41 -17.52 0.84
C PRO A 117 31.33 -17.23 -0.66
N ALA A 118 32.37 -17.62 -1.41
CA ALA A 118 32.51 -17.35 -2.85
C ALA A 118 31.30 -17.82 -3.70
N GLU A 119 30.62 -18.87 -3.28
CA GLU A 119 29.43 -19.39 -3.96
C GLU A 119 28.23 -18.42 -3.89
N GLY A 120 28.11 -17.60 -2.83
CA GLY A 120 27.07 -16.58 -2.66
C GLY A 120 27.29 -15.30 -3.47
N GLN A 121 28.55 -15.01 -3.79
CA GLN A 121 28.94 -13.76 -4.46
C GLN A 121 28.32 -13.63 -5.87
N GLY A 122 28.38 -14.72 -6.66
CA GLY A 122 27.81 -14.69 -8.01
C GLY A 122 26.28 -14.60 -8.08
N ILE A 123 25.55 -15.00 -7.02
CA ILE A 123 24.12 -14.81 -6.93
C ILE A 123 23.81 -13.33 -6.64
N MET A 124 24.57 -12.72 -5.74
CA MET A 124 24.39 -11.33 -5.33
C MET A 124 24.69 -10.34 -6.47
N GLU A 125 25.75 -10.58 -7.28
CA GLU A 125 26.04 -9.78 -8.49
C GLU A 125 24.86 -9.78 -9.47
N ARG A 126 24.25 -10.94 -9.72
CA ARG A 126 23.06 -11.04 -10.59
C ARG A 126 21.85 -10.32 -9.99
N MET A 127 21.71 -10.29 -8.67
CA MET A 127 20.65 -9.54 -8.01
C MET A 127 20.82 -8.03 -8.17
N MET A 128 22.05 -7.53 -8.18
CA MET A 128 22.33 -6.11 -8.40
C MET A 128 21.93 -5.64 -9.80
N ASP A 129 22.25 -6.40 -10.84
CA ASP A 129 21.85 -6.10 -12.22
C ASP A 129 20.33 -5.97 -12.40
N HIS A 130 19.56 -6.68 -11.55
CA HIS A 130 18.11 -6.71 -11.63
C HIS A 130 17.43 -5.98 -10.46
N TYR A 131 18.20 -5.22 -9.67
CA TYR A 131 17.68 -4.61 -8.44
C TYR A 131 16.43 -3.74 -8.63
N PRO A 132 16.29 -2.89 -9.66
CA PRO A 132 15.06 -2.12 -9.88
C PRO A 132 13.83 -3.00 -10.11
N ARG A 133 14.00 -4.15 -10.75
CA ARG A 133 12.90 -5.13 -10.95
C ARG A 133 12.53 -5.81 -9.64
N ILE A 134 13.54 -6.19 -8.86
CA ILE A 134 13.33 -6.80 -7.54
C ILE A 134 12.64 -5.80 -6.61
N ALA A 135 13.05 -4.54 -6.61
CA ALA A 135 12.43 -3.46 -5.86
C ALA A 135 10.95 -3.28 -6.25
N PHE A 136 10.64 -3.29 -7.56
CA PHE A 136 9.25 -3.23 -8.04
C PHE A 136 8.39 -4.34 -7.45
N PHE A 137 8.79 -5.61 -7.63
CA PHE A 137 8.00 -6.73 -7.14
C PHE A 137 7.92 -6.77 -5.61
N SER A 138 9.00 -6.46 -4.92
CA SER A 138 9.04 -6.42 -3.46
C SER A 138 8.09 -5.35 -2.89
N THR A 139 8.14 -4.14 -3.43
CA THR A 139 7.23 -3.05 -3.02
C THR A 139 5.79 -3.39 -3.35
N PHE A 140 5.52 -3.91 -4.56
CA PHE A 140 4.18 -4.29 -4.97
C PHE A 140 3.57 -5.33 -4.03
N ILE A 141 4.27 -6.43 -3.79
CA ILE A 141 3.77 -7.53 -2.94
C ILE A 141 3.57 -7.05 -1.50
N LYS A 142 4.55 -6.33 -0.95
CA LYS A 142 4.50 -5.81 0.41
C LYS A 142 3.31 -4.87 0.62
N ASP A 143 3.14 -3.88 -0.25
CA ASP A 143 2.09 -2.88 -0.12
C ASP A 143 0.70 -3.47 -0.42
N PHE A 144 0.62 -4.42 -1.36
CA PHE A 144 -0.61 -5.13 -1.67
C PHE A 144 -1.07 -6.01 -0.50
N ILE A 145 -0.19 -6.83 0.07
CA ILE A 145 -0.52 -7.69 1.22
C ILE A 145 -0.92 -6.83 2.42
N PHE A 146 -0.17 -5.77 2.71
CA PHE A 146 -0.49 -4.86 3.79
C PHE A 146 -1.88 -4.23 3.61
N GLY A 147 -2.17 -3.72 2.43
CA GLY A 147 -3.46 -3.13 2.11
C GLY A 147 -4.62 -4.13 2.19
N LEU A 148 -4.41 -5.39 1.77
CA LEU A 148 -5.41 -6.45 1.91
C LEU A 148 -5.74 -6.75 3.37
N ILE A 149 -4.72 -6.83 4.23
CA ILE A 149 -4.91 -7.07 5.67
C ILE A 149 -5.74 -5.93 6.28
N VAL A 150 -5.38 -4.68 5.98
CA VAL A 150 -6.12 -3.50 6.46
C VAL A 150 -7.57 -3.51 5.96
N ALA A 151 -7.79 -3.81 4.68
CA ALA A 151 -9.12 -3.89 4.09
C ALA A 151 -9.98 -4.98 4.74
N ALA A 152 -9.40 -6.16 5.01
CA ALA A 152 -10.10 -7.26 5.68
C ALA A 152 -10.51 -6.90 7.11
N ILE A 153 -9.62 -6.28 7.89
CA ILE A 153 -9.90 -5.81 9.25
C ILE A 153 -10.99 -4.74 9.23
N ALA A 154 -10.90 -3.75 8.34
CA ALA A 154 -11.88 -2.69 8.20
C ALA A 154 -13.26 -3.24 7.82
N ASN A 155 -13.32 -4.18 6.88
CA ASN A 155 -14.57 -4.81 6.45
C ASN A 155 -15.22 -5.62 7.57
N SER A 156 -14.44 -6.35 8.37
CA SER A 156 -14.97 -7.10 9.51
C SER A 156 -15.55 -6.21 10.61
N SER A 157 -14.93 -5.04 10.82
CA SER A 157 -15.39 -4.05 11.80
C SER A 157 -16.69 -3.36 11.37
N THR A 158 -16.90 -3.15 10.07
CA THR A 158 -18.10 -2.53 9.52
C THR A 158 -19.31 -3.47 9.65
N ARG A 159 -19.13 -4.76 9.35
CA ARG A 159 -20.20 -5.77 9.45
C ARG A 159 -20.72 -5.99 10.87
N LYS A 160 -19.84 -5.90 11.88
CA LYS A 160 -20.26 -6.06 13.28
C LYS A 160 -21.21 -4.95 13.75
N LYS A 161 -21.05 -3.74 13.24
CA LYS A 161 -21.87 -2.61 13.64
C LYS A 161 -23.32 -2.74 13.12
N ASP A 162 -23.48 -3.22 11.88
CA ASP A 162 -24.81 -3.41 11.28
C ASP A 162 -25.65 -4.45 12.05
N ILE A 163 -25.02 -5.50 12.60
CA ILE A 163 -25.72 -6.56 13.36
C ILE A 163 -26.26 -6.01 14.70
N PHE A 164 -25.50 -5.18 15.40
CA PHE A 164 -25.96 -4.60 16.67
C PHE A 164 -27.01 -3.49 16.50
N ASP A 165 -26.95 -2.76 15.38
CA ASP A 165 -27.96 -1.72 15.08
C ASP A 165 -29.33 -2.34 14.66
N ASP A 166 -29.34 -3.52 14.05
CA ASP A 166 -30.57 -4.27 13.70
C ASP A 166 -31.21 -4.94 14.92
N GLU A 167 -30.41 -5.48 15.85
CA GLU A 167 -30.97 -6.06 17.10
C GLU A 167 -31.64 -5.00 17.98
N GLY A 168 -31.04 -3.79 18.08
CA GLY A 168 -31.62 -2.69 18.85
C GLY A 168 -32.96 -2.17 18.29
N LYS A 169 -33.17 -2.23 16.98
CA LYS A 169 -34.44 -1.82 16.36
C LYS A 169 -35.56 -2.84 16.53
N GLN A 170 -35.24 -4.15 16.59
CA GLN A 170 -36.21 -5.19 16.82
C GLN A 170 -36.74 -5.16 18.25
N GLU A 171 -35.91 -4.83 19.25
CA GLU A 171 -36.37 -4.67 20.64
C GLU A 171 -37.27 -3.44 20.85
N GLU A 172 -37.08 -2.33 20.11
CA GLU A 172 -37.94 -1.16 20.18
C GLU A 172 -39.33 -1.41 19.54
N ASP A 173 -39.39 -2.19 18.44
CA ASP A 173 -40.64 -2.52 17.76
C ASP A 173 -41.46 -3.59 18.52
N GLU A 174 -40.84 -4.44 19.37
CA GLU A 174 -41.58 -5.39 20.23
C GLU A 174 -42.15 -4.74 21.51
N LEU A 175 -41.68 -3.57 21.90
CA LEU A 175 -42.10 -2.84 23.10
C LEU A 175 -43.15 -1.74 22.81
N ALA A 176 -43.50 -1.52 21.55
CA ALA A 176 -44.49 -0.51 21.12
C ALA A 176 -45.82 -1.16 20.73
#